data_d73e565cb20d123e30897e3682d6f706
#
_entry.id   d73e565cb20d123e30897e3682d6f706
#
_cell.length_a   1.000
_cell.length_b   1.000
_cell.length_c   1.000
_cell.angle_alpha   90.00
_cell.angle_beta   90.00
_cell.angle_gamma   90.00
#
_symmetry.space_group_name_H-M   'P 1'
#
loop_
_entity.id
_entity.type
_entity.pdbx_description
1 polymer ?
#
loop_
_entity_poly.entity_id
_entity_poly.type
_entity_poly.pdbx_seq_one_letter_code
_entity_poly.pdbx_strand_id
1 'polypeptide(L)'
;LHKAIRRQRQMCIRDSDSTVSVVEIYGMKQIQKIPVGINLHRIRKDRYGKLWVTSRGDYNTIPSRLYVLDRKDKNSKEMVVKDTLDIPCSEMYIQGDSLYFYSVEWNKQTERNTVTYGIIDVRTGQLVTDHFITDGTEQDIVIPYGICVHPTTGDIYVTDAKNYVSSGVLHCYDRHGKKKWSVRTGDIPAHMAFYDPQ
;
A
#
# COMPACT_ATOMS: atom_id res chain seq x y z
N LEU A 1 -32.25 3.85 7.21
CA LEU A 1 -31.46 3.25 8.31
C LEU A 1 -30.83 1.92 7.89
N HIS A 2 -31.55 0.99 7.23
CA HIS A 2 -31.04 -0.33 6.84
C HIS A 2 -29.88 -0.32 5.83
N LYS A 3 -29.78 0.67 4.94
CA LYS A 3 -28.67 0.80 3.97
C LYS A 3 -27.33 1.20 4.62
N ALA A 4 -27.37 2.03 5.65
CA ALA A 4 -26.16 2.46 6.37
C ALA A 4 -25.58 1.33 7.23
N ILE A 5 -26.43 0.54 7.88
CA ILE A 5 -26.04 -0.63 8.67
C ILE A 5 -25.43 -1.74 7.80
N ARG A 6 -25.93 -1.95 6.58
CA ARG A 6 -25.32 -2.90 5.64
C ARG A 6 -23.91 -2.49 5.19
N ARG A 7 -23.66 -1.20 4.97
CA ARG A 7 -22.32 -0.69 4.62
C ARG A 7 -21.33 -0.83 5.78
N GLN A 8 -21.76 -0.55 7.00
CA GLN A 8 -20.94 -0.77 8.19
C GLN A 8 -20.62 -2.26 8.42
N ARG A 9 -21.59 -3.16 8.26
CA ARG A 9 -21.35 -4.61 8.34
C ARG A 9 -20.35 -5.10 7.28
N GLN A 10 -20.42 -4.58 6.06
CA GLN A 10 -19.45 -4.94 5.00
C GLN A 10 -18.04 -4.40 5.30
N MET A 11 -17.90 -3.24 5.92
CA MET A 11 -16.61 -2.71 6.37
C MET A 11 -16.02 -3.57 7.51
N CYS A 12 -16.81 -3.92 8.52
CA CYS A 12 -16.36 -4.78 9.63
C CYS A 12 -15.96 -6.19 9.17
N ILE A 13 -16.62 -6.75 8.15
CA ILE A 13 -16.29 -8.06 7.58
C ILE A 13 -14.98 -8.01 6.78
N ARG A 14 -14.63 -6.88 6.16
CA ARG A 14 -13.37 -6.69 5.44
C ARG A 14 -12.18 -6.54 6.39
N ASP A 15 -12.35 -5.89 7.51
CA ASP A 15 -11.28 -5.64 8.47
C ASP A 15 -10.82 -6.92 9.21
N SER A 16 -11.60 -7.98 9.17
CA SER A 16 -11.27 -9.29 9.74
C SER A 16 -10.92 -10.36 8.71
N ASP A 17 -10.85 -10.02 7.39
CA ASP A 17 -10.52 -11.01 6.38
C ASP A 17 -9.03 -11.35 6.41
N SER A 18 -8.75 -12.64 6.55
CA SER A 18 -7.40 -13.21 6.62
C SER A 18 -6.98 -13.93 5.35
N THR A 19 -7.78 -13.79 4.28
CA THR A 19 -7.60 -14.58 3.07
C THR A 19 -7.65 -13.75 1.80
N VAL A 20 -6.90 -14.18 0.79
CA VAL A 20 -7.02 -13.70 -0.59
C VAL A 20 -7.80 -14.72 -1.41
N SER A 21 -8.87 -14.28 -2.05
CA SER A 21 -9.68 -15.12 -2.95
C SER A 21 -9.24 -14.97 -4.40
N VAL A 22 -9.04 -16.09 -5.07
CA VAL A 22 -8.78 -16.13 -6.52
C VAL A 22 -10.11 -16.48 -7.23
N VAL A 23 -10.54 -15.62 -8.13
CA VAL A 23 -11.81 -15.76 -8.86
C VAL A 23 -11.51 -15.92 -10.34
N GLU A 24 -12.09 -16.92 -10.97
CA GLU A 24 -12.07 -17.09 -12.42
C GLU A 24 -13.01 -16.07 -13.08
N ILE A 25 -12.51 -15.36 -14.10
CA ILE A 25 -13.25 -14.24 -14.71
C ILE A 25 -14.47 -14.73 -15.51
N TYR A 26 -14.32 -15.79 -16.29
CA TYR A 26 -15.39 -16.25 -17.20
C TYR A 26 -16.60 -16.85 -16.48
N GLY A 27 -16.38 -17.59 -15.39
CA GLY A 27 -17.45 -18.20 -14.60
C GLY A 27 -17.78 -17.44 -13.31
N MET A 28 -17.03 -16.37 -12.99
CA MET A 28 -17.13 -15.63 -11.73
C MET A 28 -17.09 -16.56 -10.50
N LYS A 29 -16.36 -17.68 -10.63
CA LYS A 29 -16.29 -18.72 -9.61
C LYS A 29 -15.00 -18.56 -8.78
N GLN A 30 -15.16 -18.61 -7.46
CA GLN A 30 -13.99 -18.68 -6.59
C GLN A 30 -13.32 -20.06 -6.78
N ILE A 31 -12.05 -20.05 -7.23
CA ILE A 31 -11.29 -21.28 -7.50
C ILE A 31 -10.24 -21.57 -6.43
N GLN A 32 -9.86 -20.56 -5.65
CA GLN A 32 -8.94 -20.74 -4.53
C GLN A 32 -9.22 -19.69 -3.44
N LYS A 33 -8.94 -20.06 -2.19
CA LYS A 33 -8.91 -19.17 -1.02
C LYS A 33 -7.59 -19.40 -0.31
N ILE A 34 -6.77 -18.35 -0.21
CA ILE A 34 -5.40 -18.40 0.29
C ILE A 34 -5.35 -17.76 1.67
N PRO A 35 -5.08 -18.51 2.75
CA PRO A 35 -4.78 -17.92 4.05
C PRO A 35 -3.49 -17.10 3.95
N VAL A 36 -3.52 -15.84 4.41
CA VAL A 36 -2.37 -14.94 4.34
C VAL A 36 -2.05 -14.38 5.73
N GLY A 37 -2.88 -13.50 6.23
CA GLY A 37 -2.72 -12.83 7.51
C GLY A 37 -3.99 -12.08 7.86
N ILE A 38 -4.05 -11.48 9.03
CA ILE A 38 -5.24 -10.77 9.47
C ILE A 38 -5.26 -9.33 8.94
N ASN A 39 -6.45 -8.76 8.80
CA ASN A 39 -6.68 -7.35 8.46
C ASN A 39 -5.94 -6.95 7.17
N LEU A 40 -6.16 -7.73 6.10
CA LEU A 40 -5.57 -7.49 4.79
C LEU A 40 -6.12 -6.19 4.19
N HIS A 41 -5.25 -5.37 3.58
CA HIS A 41 -5.65 -4.06 3.12
C HIS A 41 -5.39 -3.82 1.63
N ARG A 42 -4.16 -3.94 1.17
CA ARG A 42 -3.77 -3.68 -0.23
C ARG A 42 -3.19 -4.92 -0.88
N ILE A 43 -3.43 -5.02 -2.18
CA ILE A 43 -2.80 -6.03 -3.04
C ILE A 43 -2.29 -5.34 -4.31
N ARG A 44 -1.06 -5.65 -4.70
CA ARG A 44 -0.43 -5.18 -5.94
C ARG A 44 0.29 -6.34 -6.62
N LYS A 45 0.26 -6.34 -7.94
CA LYS A 45 0.98 -7.31 -8.76
C LYS A 45 2.26 -6.67 -9.30
N ASP A 46 3.39 -7.35 -9.17
CA ASP A 46 4.63 -6.93 -9.80
C ASP A 46 4.74 -7.43 -11.25
N ARG A 47 5.77 -7.00 -11.95
CA ARG A 47 6.05 -7.39 -13.34
C ARG A 47 6.43 -8.87 -13.50
N TYR A 48 6.80 -9.56 -12.43
CA TYR A 48 7.15 -10.98 -12.41
C TYR A 48 5.94 -11.87 -12.12
N GLY A 49 4.79 -11.28 -11.80
CA GLY A 49 3.54 -11.98 -11.53
C GLY A 49 3.29 -12.29 -10.07
N LYS A 50 4.22 -11.94 -9.16
CA LYS A 50 4.02 -12.07 -7.72
C LYS A 50 2.98 -11.05 -7.25
N LEU A 51 2.24 -11.40 -6.20
CA LEU A 51 1.29 -10.51 -5.55
C LEU A 51 1.85 -10.09 -4.18
N TRP A 52 1.88 -8.80 -3.97
CA TRP A 52 2.29 -8.17 -2.72
C TRP A 52 1.04 -7.76 -1.95
N VAL A 53 0.92 -8.23 -0.70
CA VAL A 53 -0.30 -8.06 0.11
C VAL A 53 0.08 -7.47 1.46
N THR A 54 -0.54 -6.35 1.82
CA THR A 54 -0.35 -5.73 3.13
C THR A 54 -1.32 -6.29 4.15
N SER A 55 -0.84 -6.49 5.37
CA SER A 55 -1.63 -6.78 6.57
C SER A 55 -1.36 -5.69 7.61
N ARG A 56 -2.41 -5.15 8.20
CA ARG A 56 -2.30 -4.15 9.28
C ARG A 56 -2.10 -4.76 10.66
N GLY A 57 -2.13 -6.11 10.74
CA GLY A 57 -2.11 -6.79 12.03
C GLY A 57 -3.39 -6.55 12.83
N ASP A 58 -3.32 -6.71 14.14
CA ASP A 58 -4.44 -6.51 15.08
C ASP A 58 -4.34 -5.20 15.87
N TYR A 59 -3.38 -4.35 15.51
CA TYR A 59 -3.04 -3.10 16.22
C TYR A 59 -2.58 -3.29 17.68
N ASN A 60 -2.28 -4.52 18.08
CA ASN A 60 -1.91 -4.83 19.46
C ASN A 60 -0.73 -5.82 19.55
N THR A 61 -0.99 -7.09 19.24
CA THR A 61 -0.02 -8.20 19.40
C THR A 61 0.54 -8.70 18.07
N ILE A 62 -0.26 -8.65 17.03
CA ILE A 62 0.16 -9.07 15.68
C ILE A 62 0.56 -7.84 14.89
N PRO A 63 1.84 -7.68 14.54
CA PRO A 63 2.34 -6.50 13.83
C PRO A 63 1.84 -6.45 12.38
N SER A 64 1.87 -5.26 11.82
CA SER A 64 1.71 -5.04 10.38
C SER A 64 2.83 -5.75 9.61
N ARG A 65 2.50 -6.37 8.47
CA ARG A 65 3.42 -7.16 7.65
C ARG A 65 3.12 -7.04 6.17
N LEU A 66 4.11 -7.37 5.37
CA LEU A 66 3.98 -7.48 3.92
C LEU A 66 4.19 -8.94 3.49
N TYR A 67 3.21 -9.50 2.78
CA TYR A 67 3.25 -10.87 2.29
C TYR A 67 3.48 -10.90 0.79
N VAL A 68 4.26 -11.88 0.33
CA VAL A 68 4.51 -12.12 -1.09
C VAL A 68 3.88 -13.45 -1.48
N LEU A 69 2.90 -13.40 -2.37
CA LEU A 69 2.26 -14.57 -2.94
C LEU A 69 2.80 -14.83 -4.34
N ASP A 70 3.08 -16.08 -4.64
CA ASP A 70 3.52 -16.52 -5.96
C ASP A 70 2.93 -17.90 -6.26
N ARG A 71 3.09 -18.37 -7.48
CA ARG A 71 2.72 -19.72 -7.86
C ARG A 71 3.47 -20.73 -7.01
N LYS A 72 2.81 -21.81 -6.64
CA LYS A 72 3.40 -22.90 -5.87
C LYS A 72 4.64 -23.46 -6.58
N ASP A 73 4.54 -23.64 -7.87
CA ASP A 73 5.62 -24.01 -8.78
C ASP A 73 5.35 -23.44 -10.19
N LYS A 74 6.31 -23.58 -11.12
CA LYS A 74 6.22 -23.01 -12.47
C LYS A 74 5.04 -23.53 -13.30
N ASN A 75 4.57 -24.74 -13.01
CA ASN A 75 3.49 -25.39 -13.75
C ASN A 75 2.12 -25.29 -13.03
N SER A 76 2.12 -24.81 -11.79
CA SER A 76 0.92 -24.69 -10.98
C SER A 76 0.17 -23.40 -11.25
N LYS A 77 -1.16 -23.49 -11.24
CA LYS A 77 -2.03 -22.32 -11.13
C LYS A 77 -2.33 -21.94 -9.68
N GLU A 78 -1.94 -22.80 -8.75
CA GLU A 78 -2.14 -22.57 -7.32
C GLU A 78 -1.19 -21.47 -6.82
N MET A 79 -1.76 -20.46 -6.16
CA MET A 79 -1.01 -19.39 -5.52
C MET A 79 -0.81 -19.71 -4.04
N VAL A 80 0.38 -19.44 -3.52
CA VAL A 80 0.72 -19.66 -2.10
C VAL A 80 1.49 -18.46 -1.55
N VAL A 81 1.51 -18.29 -0.24
CA VAL A 81 2.43 -17.36 0.41
C VAL A 81 3.83 -17.91 0.31
N LYS A 82 4.73 -17.20 -0.36
CA LYS A 82 6.13 -17.58 -0.56
C LYS A 82 7.05 -16.89 0.42
N ASP A 83 6.70 -15.68 0.82
CA ASP A 83 7.55 -14.91 1.72
C ASP A 83 6.69 -13.99 2.61
N THR A 84 7.26 -13.65 3.77
CA THR A 84 6.65 -12.73 4.74
C THR A 84 7.74 -11.78 5.22
N LEU A 85 7.54 -10.50 4.97
CA LEU A 85 8.46 -9.45 5.38
C LEU A 85 7.90 -8.76 6.61
N ASP A 86 8.72 -8.67 7.66
CA ASP A 86 8.41 -7.90 8.87
C ASP A 86 8.61 -6.40 8.62
N ILE A 87 8.00 -5.92 7.54
CA ILE A 87 8.02 -4.52 7.11
C ILE A 87 6.58 -4.02 7.18
N PRO A 88 6.29 -3.04 8.04
CA PRO A 88 4.98 -2.42 8.10
C PRO A 88 4.72 -1.63 6.81
N CYS A 89 3.52 -1.78 6.24
CA CYS A 89 3.15 -1.14 4.99
C CYS A 89 1.67 -0.77 5.01
N SER A 90 1.39 0.53 5.02
CA SER A 90 0.02 1.06 5.01
C SER A 90 -0.52 1.21 3.60
N GLU A 91 0.29 1.71 2.67
CA GLU A 91 -0.03 1.84 1.25
C GLU A 91 1.22 1.58 0.42
N MET A 92 1.05 1.09 -0.81
CA MET A 92 2.15 0.76 -1.70
C MET A 92 1.83 1.01 -3.17
N TYR A 93 2.87 1.30 -3.94
CA TYR A 93 2.84 1.42 -5.39
C TYR A 93 4.05 0.72 -5.99
N ILE A 94 3.86 -0.05 -7.06
CA ILE A 94 4.96 -0.77 -7.73
C ILE A 94 5.22 -0.11 -9.09
N GLN A 95 6.46 0.31 -9.30
CA GLN A 95 6.96 0.81 -10.56
C GLN A 95 8.25 0.10 -10.94
N GLY A 96 8.24 -0.64 -12.05
CA GLY A 96 9.38 -1.45 -12.47
C GLY A 96 9.74 -2.52 -11.44
N ASP A 97 10.96 -2.45 -10.92
CA ASP A 97 11.47 -3.37 -9.90
C ASP A 97 11.38 -2.81 -8.48
N SER A 98 10.80 -1.62 -8.31
CA SER A 98 10.70 -0.94 -7.03
C SER A 98 9.25 -0.91 -6.52
N LEU A 99 9.06 -1.36 -5.29
CA LEU A 99 7.85 -1.17 -4.51
C LEU A 99 8.09 0.00 -3.56
N TYR A 100 7.42 1.11 -3.83
CA TYR A 100 7.38 2.30 -2.98
C TYR A 100 6.26 2.14 -1.97
N PHE A 101 6.53 2.45 -0.71
CA PHE A 101 5.52 2.36 0.34
C PHE A 101 5.68 3.45 1.38
N TYR A 102 4.62 3.70 2.11
CA TYR A 102 4.72 4.33 3.41
C TYR A 102 4.04 3.45 4.47
N SER A 103 4.51 3.57 5.70
CA SER A 103 3.86 3.02 6.87
C SER A 103 3.52 4.12 7.86
N VAL A 104 2.43 3.92 8.60
CA VAL A 104 2.04 4.75 9.73
C VAL A 104 1.84 3.80 10.91
N GLU A 105 2.71 3.89 11.91
CA GLU A 105 2.70 3.04 13.07
C GLU A 105 2.59 3.86 14.35
N TRP A 106 1.71 3.44 15.24
CA TRP A 106 1.58 4.07 16.54
C TRP A 106 2.73 3.65 17.45
N ASN A 107 3.54 4.60 17.87
CA ASN A 107 4.60 4.38 18.85
C ASN A 107 4.06 4.63 20.27
N LYS A 108 3.94 3.56 21.07
CA LYS A 108 3.41 3.61 22.44
C LYS A 108 4.31 4.40 23.42
N GLN A 109 5.60 4.52 23.12
CA GLN A 109 6.57 5.23 23.99
C GLN A 109 6.52 6.74 23.78
N THR A 110 6.36 7.18 22.53
CA THR A 110 6.33 8.60 22.18
C THR A 110 4.90 9.15 22.07
N GLU A 111 3.88 8.28 22.13
CA GLU A 111 2.47 8.60 21.91
C GLU A 111 2.24 9.37 20.59
N ARG A 112 2.97 8.99 19.56
CA ARG A 112 2.93 9.59 18.23
C ARG A 112 3.00 8.53 17.15
N ASN A 113 2.52 8.88 15.97
CA ASN A 113 2.74 8.06 14.78
C ASN A 113 4.20 8.21 14.30
N THR A 114 4.83 7.07 14.05
CA THR A 114 6.06 6.99 13.27
C THR A 114 5.68 6.74 11.82
N VAL A 115 6.16 7.56 10.91
CA VAL A 115 5.92 7.41 9.48
C VAL A 115 7.23 7.04 8.80
N THR A 116 7.19 5.99 7.99
CA THR A 116 8.32 5.52 7.20
C THR A 116 7.97 5.62 5.72
N TYR A 117 8.90 6.07 4.91
CA TYR A 117 8.77 6.15 3.45
C TYR A 117 9.83 5.29 2.78
N GLY A 118 9.51 4.04 2.44
CA GLY A 118 10.53 3.09 2.01
C GLY A 118 10.38 2.61 0.57
N ILE A 119 11.45 1.94 0.11
CA ILE A 119 11.50 1.25 -1.19
C ILE A 119 11.99 -0.17 -0.96
N ILE A 120 11.30 -1.14 -1.57
CA ILE A 120 11.68 -2.56 -1.61
C ILE A 120 11.99 -2.94 -3.07
N ASP A 121 13.07 -3.70 -3.29
CA ASP A 121 13.32 -4.37 -4.57
C ASP A 121 12.43 -5.62 -4.68
N VAL A 122 11.47 -5.64 -5.61
CA VAL A 122 10.50 -6.74 -5.75
C VAL A 122 11.14 -8.03 -6.27
N ARG A 123 12.36 -7.97 -6.83
CA ARG A 123 13.10 -9.17 -7.28
C ARG A 123 13.59 -9.96 -6.09
N THR A 124 14.18 -9.28 -5.12
CA THR A 124 14.86 -9.86 -3.97
C THR A 124 14.05 -9.85 -2.68
N GLY A 125 13.03 -8.99 -2.60
CA GLY A 125 12.26 -8.73 -1.37
C GLY A 125 13.02 -7.90 -0.35
N GLN A 126 14.18 -7.33 -0.70
CA GLN A 126 15.01 -6.57 0.23
C GLN A 126 14.61 -5.10 0.29
N LEU A 127 14.65 -4.54 1.50
CA LEU A 127 14.50 -3.12 1.72
C LEU A 127 15.71 -2.39 1.14
N VAL A 128 15.48 -1.47 0.20
CA VAL A 128 16.51 -0.64 -0.43
C VAL A 128 16.77 0.60 0.43
N THR A 129 15.71 1.24 0.91
CA THR A 129 15.76 2.38 1.83
C THR A 129 14.48 2.45 2.62
N ASP A 130 14.56 3.01 3.82
CA ASP A 130 13.42 3.30 4.70
C ASP A 130 13.03 4.80 4.67
N HIS A 131 13.73 5.61 3.85
CA HIS A 131 13.45 7.05 3.68
C HIS A 131 13.78 7.49 2.25
N PHE A 132 12.82 7.39 1.34
CA PHE A 132 13.04 7.86 -0.04
C PHE A 132 12.85 9.38 -0.20
N ILE A 133 12.25 10.09 0.76
CA ILE A 133 12.24 11.55 0.80
C ILE A 133 13.55 12.00 1.43
N THR A 134 14.40 12.68 0.67
CA THR A 134 15.83 12.89 1.04
C THR A 134 16.19 14.31 1.43
N ASP A 135 15.24 15.23 1.42
CA ASP A 135 15.44 16.66 1.69
C ASP A 135 14.79 17.15 2.99
N GLY A 136 14.26 16.23 3.81
CA GLY A 136 13.64 16.53 5.10
C GLY A 136 12.22 17.10 5.01
N THR A 137 11.64 17.17 3.80
CA THR A 137 10.30 17.72 3.60
C THR A 137 9.16 16.72 3.87
N GLU A 138 9.47 15.49 4.29
CA GLU A 138 8.50 14.54 4.82
C GLU A 138 7.76 15.09 6.04
N GLN A 139 8.38 16.02 6.78
CA GLN A 139 7.79 16.71 7.94
C GLN A 139 6.61 17.62 7.55
N ASP A 140 6.50 18.02 6.28
CA ASP A 140 5.37 18.79 5.77
C ASP A 140 4.10 17.92 5.62
N ILE A 141 4.26 16.58 5.59
CA ILE A 141 3.17 15.63 5.42
C ILE A 141 2.63 15.25 6.80
N VAL A 142 1.37 15.60 7.05
CA VAL A 142 0.72 15.34 8.34
C VAL A 142 0.16 13.91 8.39
N ILE A 143 -0.60 13.52 7.36
CA ILE A 143 -1.19 12.19 7.24
C ILE A 143 -1.01 11.70 5.80
N PRO A 144 0.01 10.87 5.51
CA PRO A 144 0.17 10.29 4.18
C PRO A 144 -1.02 9.39 3.87
N TYR A 145 -1.58 9.53 2.67
CA TYR A 145 -2.82 8.84 2.34
C TYR A 145 -2.81 8.09 0.99
N GLY A 146 -2.05 8.55 0.03
CA GLY A 146 -1.84 7.88 -1.26
C GLY A 146 -0.43 8.04 -1.74
N ILE A 147 0.04 7.07 -2.52
CA ILE A 147 1.36 7.09 -3.16
C ILE A 147 1.24 6.58 -4.58
N CYS A 148 1.92 7.22 -5.52
CA CYS A 148 2.17 6.67 -6.86
C CYS A 148 3.46 7.22 -7.45
N VAL A 149 3.93 6.58 -8.52
CA VAL A 149 5.17 6.95 -9.23
C VAL A 149 4.88 7.09 -10.70
N HIS A 150 5.34 8.18 -11.32
CA HIS A 150 5.16 8.42 -12.74
C HIS A 150 5.89 7.36 -13.56
N PRO A 151 5.23 6.70 -14.53
CA PRO A 151 5.80 5.55 -15.21
C PRO A 151 7.03 5.89 -16.07
N THR A 152 7.15 7.13 -16.54
CA THR A 152 8.22 7.57 -17.43
C THR A 152 9.30 8.40 -16.71
N THR A 153 8.89 9.39 -15.89
CA THR A 153 9.86 10.30 -15.25
C THR A 153 10.43 9.74 -13.94
N GLY A 154 9.71 8.81 -13.31
CA GLY A 154 10.04 8.31 -11.98
C GLY A 154 9.72 9.29 -10.85
N ASP A 155 9.03 10.39 -11.13
CA ASP A 155 8.59 11.33 -10.10
C ASP A 155 7.63 10.63 -9.13
N ILE A 156 7.83 10.86 -7.84
CA ILE A 156 7.07 10.24 -6.76
C ILE A 156 6.03 11.23 -6.27
N TYR A 157 4.80 10.76 -6.14
CA TYR A 157 3.67 11.53 -5.69
C TYR A 157 3.14 10.97 -4.39
N VAL A 158 3.04 11.82 -3.36
CA VAL A 158 2.47 11.47 -2.06
C VAL A 158 1.36 12.44 -1.74
N THR A 159 0.20 11.94 -1.36
CA THR A 159 -0.90 12.78 -0.90
C THR A 159 -0.93 12.86 0.63
N ASP A 160 -1.32 14.03 1.12
CA ASP A 160 -1.52 14.32 2.53
C ASP A 160 -3.00 14.62 2.78
N ALA A 161 -3.65 13.82 3.61
CA ALA A 161 -5.05 14.00 4.00
C ALA A 161 -5.22 15.01 5.15
N LYS A 162 -4.13 15.60 5.66
CA LYS A 162 -4.14 16.57 6.76
C LYS A 162 -4.87 16.03 8.02
N ASN A 163 -6.09 16.48 8.22
CA ASN A 163 -6.93 16.12 9.37
C ASN A 163 -8.24 15.43 8.93
N TYR A 164 -8.32 14.92 7.69
CA TYR A 164 -9.52 14.32 7.08
C TYR A 164 -10.73 15.23 6.90
N VAL A 165 -10.60 16.52 7.18
CA VAL A 165 -11.70 17.52 7.10
C VAL A 165 -11.34 18.67 6.19
N SER A 166 -10.10 19.13 6.26
CA SER A 166 -9.59 20.19 5.38
C SER A 166 -9.06 19.62 4.08
N SER A 167 -9.01 20.46 3.06
CA SER A 167 -8.43 20.10 1.77
C SER A 167 -7.03 19.55 1.93
N GLY A 168 -6.77 18.44 1.27
CA GLY A 168 -5.48 17.78 1.25
C GLY A 168 -4.44 18.49 0.39
N VAL A 169 -3.28 17.89 0.32
CA VAL A 169 -2.16 18.35 -0.50
C VAL A 169 -1.57 17.19 -1.27
N LEU A 170 -1.22 17.43 -2.53
CA LEU A 170 -0.38 16.55 -3.34
C LEU A 170 1.03 17.10 -3.35
N HIS A 171 1.98 16.29 -2.92
CA HIS A 171 3.42 16.57 -2.97
C HIS A 171 4.04 15.77 -4.12
N CYS A 172 4.89 16.43 -4.90
CA CYS A 172 5.67 15.82 -5.96
C CYS A 172 7.15 15.88 -5.62
N TYR A 173 7.81 14.74 -5.69
CA TYR A 173 9.24 14.57 -5.50
C TYR A 173 9.86 14.06 -6.81
N ASP A 174 11.11 14.39 -7.05
CA ASP A 174 11.85 13.76 -8.13
C ASP A 174 12.21 12.30 -7.77
N ARG A 175 12.77 11.57 -8.73
CA ARG A 175 13.20 10.18 -8.53
C ARG A 175 14.27 9.97 -7.45
N HIS A 176 14.89 11.06 -6.99
CA HIS A 176 15.90 11.06 -5.91
C HIS A 176 15.33 11.49 -4.57
N GLY A 177 14.00 11.71 -4.49
CA GLY A 177 13.29 12.07 -3.28
C GLY A 177 13.38 13.54 -2.90
N LYS A 178 13.76 14.43 -3.82
CA LYS A 178 13.76 15.88 -3.59
C LYS A 178 12.44 16.49 -4.03
N LYS A 179 11.87 17.32 -3.18
CA LYS A 179 10.59 18.00 -3.44
C LYS A 179 10.68 18.93 -4.64
N LYS A 180 9.78 18.75 -5.59
CA LYS A 180 9.64 19.60 -6.78
C LYS A 180 8.59 20.68 -6.55
N TRP A 181 7.41 20.28 -6.09
CA TRP A 181 6.28 21.17 -5.84
C TRP A 181 5.21 20.51 -4.97
N SER A 182 4.26 21.31 -4.54
CA SER A 182 3.06 20.86 -3.87
C SER A 182 1.85 21.63 -4.38
N VAL A 183 0.69 20.99 -4.40
CA VAL A 183 -0.56 21.63 -4.81
C VAL A 183 -1.71 21.18 -3.89
N ARG A 184 -2.62 22.08 -3.61
CA ARG A 184 -3.83 21.79 -2.84
C ARG A 184 -4.77 20.90 -3.66
N THR A 185 -5.38 19.92 -3.02
CA THR A 185 -6.36 19.00 -3.59
C THR A 185 -7.71 19.10 -2.92
N GLY A 186 -8.66 18.26 -3.30
CA GLY A 186 -9.86 18.00 -2.52
C GLY A 186 -9.56 17.31 -1.19
N ASP A 187 -10.61 17.03 -0.42
CA ASP A 187 -10.49 16.37 0.87
C ASP A 187 -10.13 14.89 0.68
N ILE A 188 -9.28 14.34 1.58
CA ILE A 188 -8.91 12.93 1.63
C ILE A 188 -8.45 12.37 0.25
N PRO A 189 -7.41 12.92 -0.37
CA PRO A 189 -6.93 12.48 -1.68
C PRO A 189 -6.25 11.11 -1.58
N ALA A 190 -6.96 10.05 -1.96
CA ALA A 190 -6.51 8.66 -1.75
C ALA A 190 -5.83 8.03 -2.97
N HIS A 191 -6.34 8.32 -4.17
CA HIS A 191 -5.92 7.64 -5.38
C HIS A 191 -5.58 8.63 -6.48
N MET A 192 -4.59 8.24 -7.28
CA MET A 192 -4.08 9.00 -8.41
C MET A 192 -3.99 8.09 -9.63
N ALA A 193 -4.21 8.65 -10.80
CA ALA A 193 -4.01 7.97 -12.07
C ALA A 193 -3.32 8.93 -13.04
N PHE A 194 -2.39 8.40 -13.83
CA PHE A 194 -1.80 9.14 -14.94
C PHE A 194 -2.64 8.92 -16.18
N TYR A 195 -2.93 10.00 -16.86
CA TYR A 195 -3.57 9.97 -18.15
C TYR A 195 -2.55 10.40 -19.20
N ASP A 196 -2.28 9.55 -20.17
CA ASP A 196 -1.48 9.85 -21.36
C ASP A 196 -2.45 10.08 -22.52
N PRO A 197 -2.68 11.34 -22.93
CA PRO A 197 -3.49 11.63 -24.10
C PRO A 197 -2.71 11.15 -25.35
N GLN A 198 -3.19 10.08 -25.98
CA GLN A 198 -2.71 9.62 -27.30
C GLN A 198 -3.08 10.61 -28.39
#